data_a08553bc20550e1db46a4869aeb16bba
#
_entry.id   a08553bc20550e1db46a4869aeb16bba
#
_cell.length_a   1.000
_cell.length_b   1.000
_cell.length_c   1.000
_cell.angle_alpha   90.00
_cell.angle_beta   90.00
_cell.angle_gamma   90.00
#
_symmetry.space_group_name_H-M   'P 1'
#
loop_
_entity.id
_entity.type
_entity.pdbx_description
1 polymer ?
#
loop_
_entity_poly.entity_id
_entity_poly.type
_entity_poly.pdbx_seq_one_letter_code
_entity_poly.pdbx_strand_id
1 'polypeptide(L)'
;MKSKWRISLTAAVVAVGLLAPVTVSAANAAPVEIPLWTHNGGNAAELADVNLVVKDFNASQSKYKVTVKAFPQINYNDAIVASAAANRLPCIMDTDAPVVPSWAYAGYLSPLTVDKKITDKLQTSVKGIYGGKLYSVGFYDAAIALLARKSTLAAAGLRTPTIEKPWTLAEFNDALAKAKATGKYDYAISLGTGWDGEWYPYGFSPLLQSFGGDLINRKTNKTAEGVLNGAAAVAWGKWFQNIFAQGLAPKKETADQRDNGFVTGKIAYQWNGSWAAATAAEKLGSDFIALPPPNLGTKAYIGGGSWQWAVSSTCANKAGANAWLQFALQTKYLAKFADDLFNLPITAEATKASKTFGPSSKYADFAKFSATFALIRPATPAYPVIAKVFETATKDIINRADVQKSLDSAVDQINKNLKDNYYYVKKK
;
A
#
# COMPACT_ATOMS: atom_id res chain seq x y z
N MET A 1 -5.39 20.79 -100.80
CA MET A 1 -5.08 22.08 -101.37
C MET A 1 -4.71 23.04 -100.21
N LYS A 2 -3.48 23.53 -100.32
CA LYS A 2 -2.96 24.88 -99.90
C LYS A 2 -3.49 25.53 -98.59
N SER A 3 -2.63 25.60 -97.56
CA SER A 3 -1.75 26.75 -97.26
C SER A 3 -2.41 27.72 -96.25
N LYS A 4 -1.78 28.05 -95.16
CA LYS A 4 -0.73 29.04 -94.94
C LYS A 4 -0.37 29.15 -93.47
N TRP A 5 0.95 29.14 -93.23
CA TRP A 5 1.56 29.54 -91.95
C TRP A 5 1.26 31.03 -91.59
N ARG A 6 1.09 31.26 -90.31
CA ARG A 6 1.39 32.56 -89.67
C ARG A 6 2.08 32.37 -88.39
N ILE A 7 3.31 32.82 -88.30
CA ILE A 7 4.18 32.91 -87.15
C ILE A 7 3.70 34.16 -86.39
N SER A 8 3.42 34.05 -85.08
CA SER A 8 3.30 35.19 -84.20
C SER A 8 4.27 35.00 -83.02
N LEU A 9 5.27 35.87 -82.93
CA LEU A 9 6.11 36.03 -81.77
C LEU A 9 5.27 36.55 -80.59
N THR A 10 5.32 35.93 -79.51
CA THR A 10 4.83 36.48 -78.23
C THR A 10 5.95 36.49 -77.17
N ALA A 11 6.18 37.66 -76.64
CA ALA A 11 7.23 38.00 -75.67
C ALA A 11 7.15 37.18 -74.39
N ALA A 12 8.31 36.71 -73.92
CA ALA A 12 8.48 36.08 -72.62
C ALA A 12 8.46 37.16 -71.54
N VAL A 13 7.45 37.15 -70.68
CA VAL A 13 7.44 37.93 -69.43
C VAL A 13 8.04 37.03 -68.36
N VAL A 14 9.25 37.37 -67.91
CA VAL A 14 9.92 36.74 -66.73
C VAL A 14 9.22 37.24 -65.48
N ALA A 15 8.33 36.42 -64.90
CA ALA A 15 7.79 36.66 -63.54
C ALA A 15 8.82 36.16 -62.51
N VAL A 16 9.51 37.11 -61.88
CA VAL A 16 10.33 36.84 -60.69
C VAL A 16 9.36 36.55 -59.54
N GLY A 17 9.15 35.25 -59.27
CA GLY A 17 8.38 34.82 -58.11
C GLY A 17 9.17 35.03 -56.81
N LEU A 18 8.75 35.99 -56.01
CA LEU A 18 9.21 36.11 -54.60
C LEU A 18 8.79 34.85 -53.84
N LEU A 19 9.72 33.93 -53.60
CA LEU A 19 9.58 32.84 -52.65
C LEU A 19 9.56 33.44 -51.22
N ALA A 20 8.35 33.71 -50.72
CA ALA A 20 8.18 33.94 -49.29
C ALA A 20 8.52 32.65 -48.52
N PRO A 21 9.33 32.68 -47.45
CA PRO A 21 9.58 31.51 -46.64
C PRO A 21 8.24 31.09 -46.00
N VAL A 22 7.74 29.91 -46.37
CA VAL A 22 6.64 29.27 -45.65
C VAL A 22 7.24 28.85 -44.30
N THR A 23 7.03 29.70 -43.28
CA THR A 23 7.22 29.28 -41.91
C THR A 23 6.19 28.19 -41.61
N VAL A 24 6.58 26.93 -41.72
CA VAL A 24 5.82 25.80 -41.19
C VAL A 24 5.81 26.00 -39.68
N SER A 25 4.74 26.63 -39.20
CA SER A 25 4.44 26.63 -37.77
C SER A 25 4.29 25.17 -37.36
N ALA A 26 5.22 24.67 -36.57
CA ALA A 26 5.11 23.32 -36.01
C ALA A 26 3.77 23.33 -35.24
N ALA A 27 2.75 22.75 -35.82
CA ALA A 27 1.48 22.53 -35.15
C ALA A 27 1.85 21.76 -33.85
N ASN A 28 1.63 22.36 -32.70
CA ASN A 28 1.80 21.67 -31.42
C ASN A 28 0.92 20.43 -31.46
N ALA A 29 1.53 19.25 -31.63
CA ALA A 29 0.82 18.00 -31.57
C ALA A 29 0.08 17.92 -30.21
N ALA A 30 -1.17 17.49 -30.24
CA ALA A 30 -1.92 17.31 -29.01
C ALA A 30 -1.12 16.42 -28.03
N PRO A 31 -1.14 16.73 -26.74
CA PRO A 31 -0.39 15.96 -25.74
C PRO A 31 -0.85 14.50 -25.73
N VAL A 32 0.09 13.58 -25.55
CA VAL A 32 -0.19 12.14 -25.47
C VAL A 32 -0.88 11.86 -24.14
N GLU A 33 -2.08 11.30 -24.19
CA GLU A 33 -2.85 10.92 -23.00
C GLU A 33 -2.18 9.74 -22.26
N ILE A 34 -2.05 9.86 -20.94
CA ILE A 34 -1.49 8.86 -20.01
C ILE A 34 -2.55 8.59 -18.93
N PRO A 35 -3.43 7.59 -19.13
CA PRO A 35 -4.42 7.22 -18.11
C PRO A 35 -3.75 6.69 -16.85
N LEU A 36 -4.15 7.23 -15.70
CA LEU A 36 -3.74 6.81 -14.36
C LEU A 36 -4.97 6.33 -13.58
N TRP A 37 -4.92 5.11 -13.06
CA TRP A 37 -5.94 4.59 -12.17
C TRP A 37 -5.41 4.48 -10.75
N THR A 38 -6.25 4.86 -9.77
CA THR A 38 -5.88 4.85 -8.36
C THR A 38 -7.02 4.28 -7.50
N HIS A 39 -6.64 3.66 -6.36
CA HIS A 39 -7.55 3.10 -5.37
C HIS A 39 -8.26 4.16 -4.50
N ASN A 40 -7.98 5.44 -4.68
CA ASN A 40 -8.32 6.52 -3.75
C ASN A 40 -9.77 7.03 -3.90
N GLY A 41 -10.64 6.32 -4.61
CA GLY A 41 -12.07 6.64 -4.66
C GLY A 41 -12.74 6.42 -3.31
N GLY A 42 -12.95 7.50 -2.56
CA GLY A 42 -13.46 7.47 -1.18
C GLY A 42 -12.46 7.98 -0.14
N ASN A 43 -11.18 8.19 -0.52
CA ASN A 43 -10.18 8.89 0.27
C ASN A 43 -9.89 10.27 -0.34
N ALA A 44 -10.61 11.28 0.09
CA ALA A 44 -10.55 12.62 -0.50
C ALA A 44 -9.16 13.28 -0.33
N ALA A 45 -8.50 13.07 0.80
CA ALA A 45 -7.19 13.66 1.08
C ALA A 45 -6.11 13.09 0.13
N GLU A 46 -6.03 11.78 0.02
CA GLU A 46 -5.06 11.11 -0.84
C GLU A 46 -5.32 11.40 -2.33
N LEU A 47 -6.59 11.39 -2.74
CA LEU A 47 -6.96 11.74 -4.11
C LEU A 47 -6.60 13.20 -4.44
N ALA A 48 -6.72 14.12 -3.49
CA ALA A 48 -6.32 15.51 -3.67
C ALA A 48 -4.81 15.64 -3.93
N ASP A 49 -3.98 14.89 -3.20
CA ASP A 49 -2.52 14.89 -3.42
C ASP A 49 -2.14 14.27 -4.76
N VAL A 50 -2.77 13.16 -5.16
CA VAL A 50 -2.59 12.58 -6.49
C VAL A 50 -2.94 13.60 -7.59
N ASN A 51 -4.09 14.26 -7.46
CA ASN A 51 -4.55 15.27 -8.42
C ASN A 51 -3.62 16.49 -8.46
N LEU A 52 -3.05 16.90 -7.32
CA LEU A 52 -2.06 17.98 -7.28
C LEU A 52 -0.83 17.62 -8.11
N VAL A 53 -0.24 16.42 -7.88
CA VAL A 53 0.93 15.96 -8.64
C VAL A 53 0.62 15.89 -10.13
N VAL A 54 -0.56 15.40 -10.51
CA VAL A 54 -0.99 15.32 -11.91
C VAL A 54 -1.16 16.71 -12.51
N LYS A 55 -1.79 17.63 -11.80
CA LYS A 55 -1.95 19.03 -12.23
C LYS A 55 -0.58 19.69 -12.48
N ASP A 56 0.33 19.58 -11.54
CA ASP A 56 1.65 20.18 -11.61
C ASP A 56 2.49 19.56 -12.74
N PHE A 57 2.42 18.24 -12.93
CA PHE A 57 3.07 17.57 -14.06
C PHE A 57 2.54 18.04 -15.38
N ASN A 58 1.22 18.08 -15.57
CA ASN A 58 0.58 18.54 -16.80
C ASN A 58 0.89 20.01 -17.11
N ALA A 59 1.07 20.86 -16.09
CA ALA A 59 1.45 22.25 -16.27
C ALA A 59 2.96 22.42 -16.56
N SER A 60 3.81 21.47 -16.19
CA SER A 60 5.27 21.59 -16.33
C SER A 60 5.80 21.28 -17.74
N GLN A 61 4.97 20.71 -18.60
CA GLN A 61 5.34 20.30 -19.96
C GLN A 61 4.10 20.14 -20.85
N SER A 62 4.28 20.09 -22.18
CA SER A 62 3.17 20.01 -23.16
C SER A 62 3.09 18.67 -23.89
N LYS A 63 4.04 17.75 -23.67
CA LYS A 63 4.16 16.49 -24.43
C LYS A 63 3.17 15.42 -23.96
N TYR A 64 2.88 15.38 -22.67
CA TYR A 64 2.06 14.35 -22.02
C TYR A 64 0.94 14.98 -21.22
N LYS A 65 -0.19 14.29 -21.12
CA LYS A 65 -1.31 14.67 -20.27
C LYS A 65 -1.78 13.48 -19.46
N VAL A 66 -1.52 13.48 -18.17
CA VAL A 66 -2.01 12.47 -17.25
C VAL A 66 -3.47 12.77 -16.89
N THR A 67 -4.31 11.73 -16.94
CA THR A 67 -5.73 11.78 -16.56
C THR A 67 -6.00 10.73 -15.47
N VAL A 68 -6.70 11.14 -14.40
CA VAL A 68 -6.94 10.30 -13.21
C VAL A 68 -8.32 9.67 -13.27
N LYS A 69 -8.39 8.37 -12.96
CA LYS A 69 -9.63 7.66 -12.61
C LYS A 69 -9.46 6.99 -11.26
N ALA A 70 -10.28 7.37 -10.29
CA ALA A 70 -10.27 6.80 -8.95
C ALA A 70 -11.35 5.73 -8.79
N PHE A 71 -11.02 4.68 -8.03
CA PHE A 71 -11.92 3.58 -7.66
C PHE A 71 -11.96 3.44 -6.15
N PRO A 72 -13.07 2.99 -5.55
CA PRO A 72 -13.06 2.55 -4.17
C PRO A 72 -12.05 1.42 -3.96
N GLN A 73 -11.25 1.52 -2.90
CA GLN A 73 -10.16 0.56 -2.62
C GLN A 73 -10.62 -0.89 -2.65
N ILE A 74 -11.79 -1.18 -2.09
CA ILE A 74 -12.34 -2.55 -2.01
C ILE A 74 -12.55 -3.21 -3.40
N ASN A 75 -12.78 -2.42 -4.44
CA ASN A 75 -13.07 -2.89 -5.80
C ASN A 75 -11.89 -2.71 -6.76
N TYR A 76 -10.79 -2.08 -6.30
CA TYR A 76 -9.73 -1.63 -7.18
C TYR A 76 -8.95 -2.78 -7.84
N ASN A 77 -8.52 -3.76 -7.05
CA ASN A 77 -7.77 -4.90 -7.56
C ASN A 77 -8.60 -5.72 -8.58
N ASP A 78 -9.89 -5.90 -8.32
CA ASP A 78 -10.78 -6.60 -9.24
C ASP A 78 -10.95 -5.83 -10.56
N ALA A 79 -11.03 -4.50 -10.50
CA ALA A 79 -11.08 -3.65 -11.70
C ALA A 79 -9.80 -3.76 -12.54
N ILE A 80 -8.62 -3.83 -11.90
CA ILE A 80 -7.35 -4.04 -12.60
C ILE A 80 -7.31 -5.41 -13.25
N VAL A 81 -7.69 -6.48 -12.54
CA VAL A 81 -7.69 -7.86 -13.07
C VAL A 81 -8.66 -7.98 -14.26
N ALA A 82 -9.87 -7.43 -14.14
CA ALA A 82 -10.84 -7.41 -15.23
C ALA A 82 -10.34 -6.62 -16.46
N SER A 83 -9.69 -5.48 -16.23
CA SER A 83 -9.08 -4.69 -17.31
C SER A 83 -7.91 -5.41 -17.98
N ALA A 84 -7.10 -6.13 -17.20
CA ALA A 84 -6.01 -6.94 -17.73
C ALA A 84 -6.53 -8.06 -18.66
N ALA A 85 -7.58 -8.76 -18.22
CA ALA A 85 -8.24 -9.80 -19.03
C ALA A 85 -8.83 -9.23 -20.34
N ALA A 86 -9.28 -7.97 -20.33
CA ALA A 86 -9.79 -7.26 -21.51
C ALA A 86 -8.69 -6.57 -22.34
N ASN A 87 -7.42 -6.69 -21.96
CA ASN A 87 -6.27 -5.99 -22.55
C ASN A 87 -6.44 -4.45 -22.56
N ARG A 88 -7.00 -3.88 -21.48
CA ARG A 88 -7.37 -2.46 -21.34
C ARG A 88 -6.82 -1.82 -20.07
N LEU A 89 -5.64 -2.27 -19.62
CA LEU A 89 -4.99 -1.64 -18.47
C LEU A 89 -4.67 -0.18 -18.74
N PRO A 90 -4.78 0.71 -17.71
CA PRO A 90 -4.30 2.09 -17.84
C PRO A 90 -2.78 2.12 -18.00
N CYS A 91 -2.20 3.27 -18.36
CA CYS A 91 -0.74 3.39 -18.43
C CYS A 91 -0.08 3.33 -17.05
N ILE A 92 -0.65 4.06 -16.10
CA ILE A 92 -0.18 4.10 -14.71
C ILE A 92 -1.28 3.54 -13.83
N MET A 93 -0.89 2.73 -12.86
CA MET A 93 -1.76 2.23 -11.82
C MET A 93 -1.02 2.19 -10.49
N ASP A 94 -1.71 2.53 -9.42
CA ASP A 94 -1.18 2.19 -8.12
C ASP A 94 -1.43 0.70 -7.82
N THR A 95 -0.66 0.13 -6.94
CA THR A 95 -0.71 -1.29 -6.60
C THR A 95 -0.25 -1.47 -5.16
N ASP A 96 -0.95 -2.26 -4.39
CA ASP A 96 -0.43 -2.64 -3.07
C ASP A 96 0.83 -3.51 -3.25
N ALA A 97 1.86 -3.21 -2.48
CA ALA A 97 3.17 -3.86 -2.59
C ALA A 97 3.14 -5.39 -2.73
N PRO A 98 2.32 -6.15 -1.97
CA PRO A 98 2.34 -7.61 -2.00
C PRO A 98 1.73 -8.22 -3.27
N VAL A 99 0.93 -7.47 -4.06
CA VAL A 99 0.38 -7.99 -5.33
C VAL A 99 1.33 -7.79 -6.51
N VAL A 100 2.36 -6.98 -6.36
CA VAL A 100 3.35 -6.70 -7.42
C VAL A 100 3.97 -7.97 -8.01
N PRO A 101 4.42 -8.96 -7.23
CA PRO A 101 4.94 -10.21 -7.77
C PRO A 101 3.93 -10.97 -8.63
N SER A 102 2.66 -11.00 -8.22
CA SER A 102 1.58 -11.65 -8.98
C SER A 102 1.33 -10.95 -10.31
N TRP A 103 1.19 -9.63 -10.30
CA TRP A 103 0.92 -8.87 -11.52
C TRP A 103 2.12 -8.81 -12.46
N ALA A 104 3.36 -8.79 -11.93
CA ALA A 104 4.57 -8.91 -12.74
C ALA A 104 4.70 -10.31 -13.38
N TYR A 105 4.37 -11.38 -12.63
CA TYR A 105 4.35 -12.75 -13.13
C TYR A 105 3.30 -12.94 -14.23
N ALA A 106 2.09 -12.41 -14.03
CA ALA A 106 0.99 -12.45 -15.00
C ALA A 106 1.23 -11.56 -16.23
N GLY A 107 2.29 -10.76 -16.24
CA GLY A 107 2.63 -9.89 -17.37
C GLY A 107 1.81 -8.59 -17.43
N TYR A 108 1.14 -8.19 -16.34
CA TYR A 108 0.40 -6.94 -16.29
C TYR A 108 1.31 -5.72 -16.19
N LEU A 109 2.48 -5.88 -15.56
CA LEU A 109 3.41 -4.80 -15.28
C LEU A 109 4.59 -4.77 -16.25
N SER A 110 5.08 -3.59 -16.55
CA SER A 110 6.35 -3.34 -17.25
C SER A 110 7.43 -2.98 -16.22
N PRO A 111 8.68 -3.45 -16.39
CA PRO A 111 9.78 -2.93 -15.59
C PRO A 111 9.88 -1.42 -15.73
N LEU A 112 10.13 -0.73 -14.62
CA LEU A 112 10.28 0.72 -14.60
C LEU A 112 11.63 1.15 -15.17
N THR A 113 11.63 2.34 -15.79
CA THR A 113 12.83 3.02 -16.29
C THR A 113 13.07 4.35 -15.57
N VAL A 114 12.65 4.43 -14.31
CA VAL A 114 12.91 5.58 -13.43
C VAL A 114 14.42 5.65 -13.12
N ASP A 115 14.97 6.87 -13.07
CA ASP A 115 16.39 7.09 -12.82
C ASP A 115 16.84 6.38 -11.54
N LYS A 116 17.93 5.63 -11.66
CA LYS A 116 18.52 4.87 -10.55
C LYS A 116 18.94 5.81 -9.39
N LYS A 117 19.37 7.04 -9.67
CA LYS A 117 19.70 8.04 -8.63
C LYS A 117 18.50 8.40 -7.74
N ILE A 118 17.27 8.25 -8.25
CA ILE A 118 16.03 8.45 -7.49
C ILE A 118 15.71 7.16 -6.72
N THR A 119 15.69 6.03 -7.42
CA THR A 119 15.27 4.76 -6.81
C THR A 119 16.25 4.21 -5.77
N ASP A 120 17.54 4.55 -5.85
CA ASP A 120 18.52 4.17 -4.83
C ASP A 120 18.30 4.86 -3.48
N LYS A 121 17.66 6.03 -3.46
CA LYS A 121 17.29 6.75 -2.23
C LYS A 121 16.05 6.21 -1.53
N LEU A 122 15.24 5.43 -2.24
CA LEU A 122 14.00 4.88 -1.70
C LEU A 122 14.29 3.76 -0.69
N GLN A 123 13.50 3.69 0.36
CA GLN A 123 13.49 2.55 1.29
C GLN A 123 13.14 1.26 0.55
N THR A 124 13.62 0.12 1.06
CA THR A 124 13.37 -1.19 0.44
C THR A 124 11.89 -1.58 0.43
N SER A 125 11.15 -1.20 1.49
CA SER A 125 9.71 -1.47 1.65
C SER A 125 8.84 -0.90 0.54
N VAL A 126 9.32 0.16 -0.14
CA VAL A 126 8.57 0.86 -1.20
C VAL A 126 9.10 0.56 -2.60
N LYS A 127 9.87 -0.51 -2.76
CA LYS A 127 10.36 -1.01 -4.06
C LYS A 127 9.72 -2.33 -4.39
N GLY A 128 8.86 -2.37 -5.39
CA GLY A 128 8.25 -3.59 -5.90
C GLY A 128 9.20 -4.33 -6.84
N ILE A 129 9.97 -5.26 -6.31
CA ILE A 129 10.96 -6.03 -7.07
C ILE A 129 10.44 -7.45 -7.30
N TYR A 130 10.50 -7.91 -8.54
CA TYR A 130 10.22 -9.28 -8.92
C TYR A 130 11.21 -9.78 -9.99
N GLY A 131 11.78 -10.96 -9.78
CA GLY A 131 12.77 -11.51 -10.73
C GLY A 131 13.96 -10.58 -11.00
N GLY A 132 14.41 -9.84 -9.98
CA GLY A 132 15.53 -8.89 -10.07
C GLY A 132 15.22 -7.58 -10.81
N LYS A 133 13.97 -7.34 -11.20
CA LYS A 133 13.54 -6.11 -11.89
C LYS A 133 12.61 -5.29 -11.01
N LEU A 134 12.72 -3.96 -11.10
CA LEU A 134 11.84 -3.01 -10.42
C LEU A 134 10.57 -2.79 -11.25
N TYR A 135 9.40 -3.05 -10.68
CA TYR A 135 8.09 -2.93 -11.34
C TYR A 135 7.23 -1.82 -10.77
N SER A 136 7.50 -1.43 -9.52
CA SER A 136 6.74 -0.36 -8.85
C SER A 136 7.59 0.38 -7.84
N VAL A 137 7.19 1.62 -7.53
CA VAL A 137 7.80 2.47 -6.51
C VAL A 137 6.70 3.10 -5.66
N GLY A 138 6.84 3.04 -4.34
CA GLY A 138 5.94 3.71 -3.41
C GLY A 138 6.13 5.22 -3.40
N PHE A 139 5.13 5.91 -2.90
CA PHE A 139 5.12 7.35 -2.71
C PHE A 139 4.98 7.73 -1.23
N TYR A 140 4.63 6.77 -0.38
CA TYR A 140 4.73 6.79 1.07
C TYR A 140 4.90 5.36 1.60
N ASP A 141 5.30 5.21 2.86
CA ASP A 141 5.20 3.97 3.61
C ASP A 141 4.21 4.15 4.77
N ALA A 142 3.90 3.09 5.48
CA ALA A 142 2.98 3.12 6.61
C ALA A 142 3.51 2.24 7.74
N ALA A 143 3.15 2.57 8.98
CA ALA A 143 3.47 1.75 10.13
C ALA A 143 2.22 1.53 10.98
N ILE A 144 1.99 0.27 11.37
CA ILE A 144 1.00 -0.07 12.39
C ILE A 144 1.60 0.24 13.77
N ALA A 145 0.76 0.69 14.69
CA ALA A 145 1.08 0.89 16.09
C ALA A 145 -0.10 0.49 16.98
N LEU A 146 0.17 0.28 18.25
CA LEU A 146 -0.88 0.21 19.27
C LEU A 146 -1.16 1.65 19.75
N LEU A 147 -2.26 2.23 19.32
CA LEU A 147 -2.68 3.57 19.73
C LEU A 147 -3.30 3.49 21.14
N ALA A 148 -2.90 4.38 22.02
CA ALA A 148 -3.30 4.39 23.42
C ALA A 148 -3.48 5.82 23.95
N ARG A 149 -4.07 5.93 25.14
CA ARG A 149 -4.05 7.13 25.98
C ARG A 149 -3.07 6.95 27.12
N LYS A 150 -2.25 7.97 27.39
CA LYS A 150 -1.36 7.97 28.56
C LYS A 150 -2.14 7.84 29.88
N SER A 151 -3.30 8.49 29.94
CA SER A 151 -4.22 8.40 31.10
C SER A 151 -4.73 6.97 31.31
N THR A 152 -5.00 6.21 30.23
CA THR A 152 -5.39 4.79 30.33
C THR A 152 -4.26 3.94 30.90
N LEU A 153 -3.02 4.16 30.45
CA LEU A 153 -1.85 3.44 30.97
C LEU A 153 -1.63 3.76 32.47
N ALA A 154 -1.67 5.03 32.82
CA ALA A 154 -1.46 5.48 34.20
C ALA A 154 -2.53 4.94 35.14
N ALA A 155 -3.81 5.02 34.77
CA ALA A 155 -4.92 4.51 35.58
C ALA A 155 -4.85 2.99 35.80
N ALA A 156 -4.29 2.25 34.84
CA ALA A 156 -4.10 0.79 34.92
C ALA A 156 -2.78 0.39 35.59
N GLY A 157 -1.93 1.34 36.00
CA GLY A 157 -0.60 1.07 36.55
C GLY A 157 0.32 0.32 35.56
N LEU A 158 0.19 0.63 34.25
CA LEU A 158 0.98 -0.02 33.22
C LEU A 158 2.21 0.81 32.87
N ARG A 159 3.34 0.15 32.67
CA ARG A 159 4.51 0.83 32.10
C ARG A 159 4.24 1.23 30.65
N THR A 160 4.83 2.31 30.18
CA THR A 160 4.89 2.64 28.77
C THR A 160 5.95 1.73 28.11
N PRO A 161 5.60 0.93 27.07
CA PRO A 161 6.58 0.14 26.33
C PRO A 161 7.45 1.03 25.47
N THR A 162 8.69 0.61 25.21
CA THR A 162 9.63 1.25 24.29
C THR A 162 9.98 0.33 23.13
N ILE A 163 10.67 0.83 22.14
CA ILE A 163 11.14 0.05 20.99
C ILE A 163 12.06 -1.10 21.47
N GLU A 164 12.93 -0.80 22.42
CA GLU A 164 13.90 -1.75 22.99
C GLU A 164 13.22 -2.76 23.94
N LYS A 165 12.11 -2.33 24.56
CA LYS A 165 11.36 -3.14 25.52
C LYS A 165 9.84 -3.06 25.23
N PRO A 166 9.37 -3.68 24.13
CA PRO A 166 7.94 -3.82 23.85
C PRO A 166 7.22 -4.54 24.97
N TRP A 167 5.89 -4.42 25.03
CA TRP A 167 5.11 -5.29 25.91
C TRP A 167 5.28 -6.75 25.51
N THR A 168 5.42 -7.63 26.48
CA THR A 168 5.30 -9.07 26.30
C THR A 168 3.84 -9.48 26.10
N LEU A 169 3.59 -10.73 25.71
CA LEU A 169 2.24 -11.29 25.61
C LEU A 169 1.47 -11.16 26.93
N ALA A 170 2.14 -11.41 28.07
CA ALA A 170 1.52 -11.30 29.40
C ALA A 170 1.13 -9.85 29.70
N GLU A 171 2.02 -8.90 29.46
CA GLU A 171 1.73 -7.46 29.70
C GLU A 171 0.63 -6.94 28.77
N PHE A 172 0.60 -7.40 27.52
CA PHE A 172 -0.46 -7.01 26.57
C PHE A 172 -1.81 -7.58 26.99
N ASN A 173 -1.87 -8.84 27.41
CA ASN A 173 -3.09 -9.46 27.94
C ASN A 173 -3.56 -8.78 29.23
N ASP A 174 -2.65 -8.42 30.14
CA ASP A 174 -2.97 -7.66 31.38
C ASP A 174 -3.56 -6.28 31.05
N ALA A 175 -2.98 -5.58 30.06
CA ALA A 175 -3.51 -4.27 29.62
C ALA A 175 -4.95 -4.39 29.08
N LEU A 176 -5.25 -5.41 28.29
CA LEU A 176 -6.60 -5.64 27.78
C LEU A 176 -7.58 -6.03 28.89
N ALA A 177 -7.16 -6.91 29.80
CA ALA A 177 -7.97 -7.34 30.94
C ALA A 177 -8.31 -6.17 31.88
N LYS A 178 -7.31 -5.35 32.23
CA LYS A 178 -7.50 -4.15 33.06
C LYS A 178 -8.42 -3.14 32.40
N ALA A 179 -8.25 -2.88 31.09
CA ALA A 179 -9.15 -2.00 30.35
C ALA A 179 -10.61 -2.47 30.46
N LYS A 180 -10.86 -3.77 30.25
CA LYS A 180 -12.18 -4.37 30.37
C LYS A 180 -12.74 -4.27 31.78
N ALA A 181 -11.91 -4.53 32.79
CA ALA A 181 -12.32 -4.54 34.21
C ALA A 181 -12.79 -3.15 34.71
N THR A 182 -12.40 -2.07 34.01
CA THR A 182 -12.87 -0.71 34.41
C THR A 182 -14.37 -0.49 34.20
N GLY A 183 -15.00 -1.27 33.31
CA GLY A 183 -16.38 -1.05 32.85
C GLY A 183 -16.61 0.26 32.08
N LYS A 184 -15.53 1.03 31.78
CA LYS A 184 -15.62 2.32 31.08
C LYS A 184 -15.71 2.19 29.57
N TYR A 185 -15.19 1.10 29.03
CA TYR A 185 -15.05 0.88 27.60
C TYR A 185 -16.02 -0.20 27.12
N ASP A 186 -16.63 0.02 25.97
CA ASP A 186 -17.42 -1.03 25.29
C ASP A 186 -16.53 -2.24 24.96
N TYR A 187 -15.28 -1.94 24.53
CA TYR A 187 -14.26 -2.95 24.23
C TYR A 187 -12.87 -2.48 24.68
N ALA A 188 -12.03 -3.45 25.05
CA ALA A 188 -10.64 -3.16 25.40
C ALA A 188 -9.82 -2.71 24.19
N ILE A 189 -10.07 -3.30 23.01
CA ILE A 189 -9.28 -3.00 21.79
C ILE A 189 -10.15 -3.02 20.55
N SER A 190 -9.87 -2.09 19.62
CA SER A 190 -10.24 -2.16 18.21
C SER A 190 -9.11 -2.81 17.43
N LEU A 191 -9.43 -3.82 16.63
CA LEU A 191 -8.48 -4.55 15.78
C LEU A 191 -8.71 -4.28 14.29
N GLY A 192 -9.69 -3.45 13.93
CA GLY A 192 -10.04 -3.18 12.54
C GLY A 192 -10.79 -4.34 11.86
N THR A 193 -11.49 -5.18 12.63
CA THR A 193 -12.24 -6.34 12.10
C THR A 193 -13.40 -5.96 11.18
N GLY A 194 -13.75 -4.68 11.11
CA GLY A 194 -14.71 -4.12 10.15
C GLY A 194 -14.15 -3.91 8.75
N TRP A 195 -12.82 -3.92 8.59
CA TRP A 195 -12.19 -3.95 7.27
C TRP A 195 -12.13 -5.39 6.75
N ASP A 196 -12.29 -5.54 5.44
CA ASP A 196 -12.15 -6.82 4.75
C ASP A 196 -10.85 -6.85 3.90
N GLY A 197 -10.56 -8.00 3.31
CA GLY A 197 -9.47 -8.17 2.35
C GLY A 197 -8.08 -7.99 2.96
N GLU A 198 -7.31 -7.07 2.39
CA GLU A 198 -5.87 -6.93 2.67
C GLU A 198 -5.55 -6.55 4.12
N TRP A 199 -6.49 -5.96 4.86
CA TRP A 199 -6.28 -5.67 6.28
C TRP A 199 -5.94 -6.92 7.08
N TYR A 200 -6.56 -8.06 6.77
CA TYR A 200 -6.33 -9.30 7.52
C TYR A 200 -4.86 -9.78 7.45
N PRO A 201 -4.26 -9.97 6.26
CA PRO A 201 -2.84 -10.30 6.21
C PRO A 201 -1.94 -9.13 6.66
N TYR A 202 -2.28 -7.87 6.38
CA TYR A 202 -1.48 -6.72 6.76
C TYR A 202 -1.48 -6.47 8.28
N GLY A 203 -2.65 -6.51 8.90
CA GLY A 203 -2.84 -6.20 10.33
C GLY A 203 -2.61 -7.39 11.25
N PHE A 204 -2.94 -8.62 10.82
CA PHE A 204 -2.97 -9.78 11.72
C PHE A 204 -1.86 -10.81 11.46
N SER A 205 -1.30 -10.91 10.23
CA SER A 205 -0.15 -11.80 10.05
C SER A 205 1.07 -11.40 10.88
N PRO A 206 1.33 -10.09 11.20
CA PRO A 206 2.40 -9.73 12.12
C PRO A 206 2.21 -10.32 13.53
N LEU A 207 0.97 -10.41 14.00
CA LEU A 207 0.66 -11.04 15.29
C LEU A 207 0.95 -12.56 15.24
N LEU A 208 0.56 -13.24 14.16
CA LEU A 208 0.93 -14.64 13.90
C LEU A 208 2.46 -14.82 13.87
N GLN A 209 3.15 -13.93 13.16
CA GLN A 209 4.62 -13.98 13.02
C GLN A 209 5.32 -13.70 14.34
N SER A 210 4.74 -12.89 15.21
CA SER A 210 5.24 -12.66 16.57
C SER A 210 5.16 -13.90 17.46
N PHE A 211 4.21 -14.81 17.20
CA PHE A 211 4.17 -16.14 17.82
C PHE A 211 5.17 -17.12 17.20
N GLY A 212 5.74 -16.81 16.04
CA GLY A 212 6.68 -17.68 15.32
C GLY A 212 6.09 -18.46 14.15
N GLY A 213 4.81 -18.20 13.80
CA GLY A 213 4.20 -18.69 12.55
C GLY A 213 4.53 -17.81 11.34
N ASP A 214 4.02 -18.15 10.18
CA ASP A 214 4.06 -17.29 8.99
C ASP A 214 2.97 -17.73 7.99
N LEU A 215 2.73 -16.89 6.98
CA LEU A 215 1.76 -17.16 5.91
C LEU A 215 2.25 -18.22 4.91
N ILE A 216 3.56 -18.30 4.71
CA ILE A 216 4.24 -19.25 3.82
C ILE A 216 5.68 -19.42 4.28
N ASN A 217 6.32 -20.53 3.98
CA ASN A 217 7.74 -20.70 4.18
C ASN A 217 8.52 -19.73 3.24
N ARG A 218 8.99 -18.61 3.79
CA ARG A 218 9.64 -17.53 3.03
C ARG A 218 10.97 -17.92 2.39
N LYS A 219 11.62 -19.00 2.89
CA LYS A 219 12.88 -19.47 2.32
C LYS A 219 12.68 -20.19 0.99
N THR A 220 11.56 -20.88 0.85
CA THR A 220 11.28 -21.71 -0.32
C THR A 220 10.17 -21.13 -1.19
N ASN A 221 9.20 -20.43 -0.62
CA ASN A 221 7.93 -20.01 -1.23
C ASN A 221 7.13 -21.18 -1.84
N LYS A 222 7.32 -22.41 -1.31
CA LYS A 222 6.76 -23.64 -1.90
C LYS A 222 5.71 -24.33 -1.03
N THR A 223 5.54 -23.91 0.22
CA THR A 223 4.58 -24.50 1.13
C THR A 223 4.22 -23.55 2.26
N ALA A 224 2.98 -23.65 2.75
CA ALA A 224 2.53 -23.04 3.99
C ALA A 224 2.53 -24.06 5.16
N GLU A 225 2.78 -25.36 4.87
CA GLU A 225 2.81 -26.43 5.86
C GLU A 225 3.81 -26.18 6.95
N GLY A 226 3.39 -26.39 8.19
CA GLY A 226 4.19 -26.24 9.39
C GLY A 226 4.45 -24.79 9.83
N VAL A 227 4.25 -23.79 8.93
CA VAL A 227 4.42 -22.39 9.28
C VAL A 227 3.08 -21.68 9.51
N LEU A 228 2.02 -22.06 8.79
CA LEU A 228 0.68 -21.50 8.97
C LEU A 228 -0.23 -22.40 9.81
N ASN A 229 0.03 -23.69 9.93
CA ASN A 229 -0.72 -24.66 10.74
C ASN A 229 0.10 -25.39 11.79
N GLY A 230 1.38 -25.04 11.96
CA GLY A 230 2.23 -25.58 13.01
C GLY A 230 1.86 -25.05 14.40
N ALA A 231 2.52 -25.59 15.43
CA ALA A 231 2.22 -25.29 16.84
C ALA A 231 2.18 -23.79 17.17
N ALA A 232 3.09 -22.99 16.61
CA ALA A 232 3.14 -21.54 16.82
C ALA A 232 1.91 -20.83 16.23
N ALA A 233 1.48 -21.21 15.03
CA ALA A 233 0.31 -20.66 14.38
C ALA A 233 -0.99 -21.03 15.10
N VAL A 234 -1.08 -22.28 15.57
CA VAL A 234 -2.21 -22.75 16.39
C VAL A 234 -2.26 -22.01 17.74
N ALA A 235 -1.11 -21.78 18.37
CA ALA A 235 -1.05 -20.96 19.59
C ALA A 235 -1.53 -19.53 19.37
N TRP A 236 -1.10 -18.89 18.27
CA TRP A 236 -1.62 -17.61 17.84
C TRP A 236 -3.15 -17.65 17.63
N GLY A 237 -3.64 -18.61 16.86
CA GLY A 237 -5.07 -18.72 16.56
C GLY A 237 -5.94 -18.88 17.80
N LYS A 238 -5.51 -19.70 18.76
CA LYS A 238 -6.20 -19.87 20.05
C LYS A 238 -6.17 -18.59 20.89
N TRP A 239 -5.05 -17.90 20.96
CA TRP A 239 -4.94 -16.61 21.63
C TRP A 239 -5.83 -15.55 20.96
N PHE A 240 -5.79 -15.46 19.64
CA PHE A 240 -6.58 -14.51 18.87
C PHE A 240 -8.08 -14.77 19.04
N GLN A 241 -8.51 -16.02 18.93
CA GLN A 241 -9.88 -16.45 19.21
C GLN A 241 -10.34 -16.04 20.62
N ASN A 242 -9.47 -16.19 21.61
CA ASN A 242 -9.77 -15.89 23.01
C ASN A 242 -10.01 -14.39 23.24
N ILE A 243 -9.38 -13.49 22.52
CA ILE A 243 -9.67 -12.03 22.57
C ILE A 243 -11.17 -11.79 22.31
N PHE A 244 -11.73 -12.42 21.30
CA PHE A 244 -13.15 -12.29 20.94
C PHE A 244 -14.06 -13.11 21.87
N ALA A 245 -13.60 -14.25 22.32
CA ALA A 245 -14.34 -15.10 23.26
C ALA A 245 -14.58 -14.41 24.62
N GLN A 246 -13.60 -13.65 25.05
CA GLN A 246 -13.69 -12.84 26.26
C GLN A 246 -14.39 -11.48 26.05
N GLY A 247 -14.79 -11.14 24.82
CA GLY A 247 -15.41 -9.84 24.51
C GLY A 247 -14.43 -8.66 24.71
N LEU A 248 -13.13 -8.86 24.48
CA LEU A 248 -12.13 -7.79 24.53
C LEU A 248 -12.14 -6.94 23.25
N ALA A 249 -12.54 -7.51 22.13
CA ALA A 249 -12.71 -6.83 20.86
C ALA A 249 -14.05 -7.21 20.20
N PRO A 250 -14.66 -6.37 19.37
CA PRO A 250 -15.83 -6.73 18.58
C PRO A 250 -15.44 -7.70 17.45
N LYS A 251 -16.25 -8.75 17.20
CA LYS A 251 -16.00 -9.73 16.14
C LYS A 251 -16.03 -9.13 14.75
N LYS A 252 -16.90 -8.15 14.56
CA LYS A 252 -17.01 -7.31 13.36
C LYS A 252 -17.32 -5.89 13.78
N GLU A 253 -16.38 -5.00 13.59
CA GLU A 253 -16.55 -3.59 13.93
C GLU A 253 -17.50 -2.90 12.96
N THR A 254 -18.35 -2.03 13.50
CA THR A 254 -19.04 -1.02 12.70
C THR A 254 -18.05 0.05 12.23
N ALA A 255 -18.41 0.86 11.23
CA ALA A 255 -17.59 1.98 10.81
C ALA A 255 -17.30 2.95 11.96
N ASP A 256 -18.31 3.27 12.80
CA ASP A 256 -18.13 4.15 13.94
C ASP A 256 -17.19 3.58 15.02
N GLN A 257 -17.30 2.27 15.33
CA GLN A 257 -16.38 1.62 16.28
C GLN A 257 -14.94 1.66 15.77
N ARG A 258 -14.71 1.40 14.49
CA ARG A 258 -13.40 1.38 13.87
C ARG A 258 -12.79 2.78 13.77
N ASP A 259 -13.56 3.77 13.33
CA ASP A 259 -13.05 5.10 12.99
C ASP A 259 -13.09 6.06 14.20
N ASN A 260 -14.07 5.94 15.08
CA ASN A 260 -14.29 6.86 16.20
C ASN A 260 -14.18 6.22 17.59
N GLY A 261 -14.36 4.91 17.72
CA GLY A 261 -14.47 4.24 19.03
C GLY A 261 -13.30 4.55 19.98
N PHE A 262 -12.07 4.59 19.44
CA PHE A 262 -10.89 4.96 20.22
C PHE A 262 -10.92 6.43 20.62
N VAL A 263 -11.10 7.37 19.71
CA VAL A 263 -11.00 8.81 20.00
C VAL A 263 -12.15 9.34 20.88
N THR A 264 -13.31 8.69 20.86
CA THR A 264 -14.45 9.02 21.72
C THR A 264 -14.40 8.37 23.11
N GLY A 265 -13.43 7.50 23.37
CA GLY A 265 -13.28 6.83 24.65
C GLY A 265 -14.20 5.62 24.86
N LYS A 266 -14.86 5.13 23.84
CA LYS A 266 -15.62 3.88 23.88
C LYS A 266 -14.73 2.64 23.81
N ILE A 267 -13.53 2.79 23.25
CA ILE A 267 -12.53 1.73 23.12
C ILE A 267 -11.21 2.21 23.74
N ALA A 268 -10.55 1.33 24.51
CA ALA A 268 -9.36 1.72 25.27
C ALA A 268 -8.10 1.81 24.41
N TYR A 269 -7.87 0.82 23.55
CA TYR A 269 -6.72 0.70 22.65
C TYR A 269 -7.17 0.53 21.21
N GLN A 270 -6.30 0.90 20.24
CA GLN A 270 -6.58 0.67 18.84
C GLN A 270 -5.32 0.14 18.14
N TRP A 271 -5.43 -1.02 17.50
CA TRP A 271 -4.43 -1.56 16.57
C TRP A 271 -4.69 -0.98 15.19
N ASN A 272 -3.92 0.03 14.78
CA ASN A 272 -4.16 0.76 13.54
C ASN A 272 -2.87 1.36 12.98
N GLY A 273 -2.93 1.84 11.74
CA GLY A 273 -1.78 2.46 11.09
C GLY A 273 -1.59 3.94 11.42
N SER A 274 -0.46 4.46 10.96
CA SER A 274 -0.09 5.88 11.09
C SER A 274 -1.18 6.82 10.59
N TRP A 275 -1.90 6.46 9.54
CA TRP A 275 -3.03 7.24 8.99
C TRP A 275 -4.16 7.53 10.00
N ALA A 276 -4.34 6.69 11.00
CA ALA A 276 -5.33 6.93 12.06
C ALA A 276 -4.80 7.84 13.17
N ALA A 277 -3.49 8.00 13.26
CA ALA A 277 -2.85 8.76 14.33
C ALA A 277 -3.11 10.28 14.23
N ALA A 278 -3.35 10.81 13.03
CA ALA A 278 -3.70 12.22 12.85
C ALA A 278 -4.95 12.60 13.66
N THR A 279 -6.06 11.88 13.46
CA THR A 279 -7.31 12.10 14.17
C THR A 279 -7.15 11.85 15.67
N ALA A 280 -6.41 10.80 16.06
CA ALA A 280 -6.14 10.54 17.47
C ALA A 280 -5.34 11.65 18.14
N ALA A 281 -4.32 12.17 17.46
CA ALA A 281 -3.50 13.27 17.94
C ALA A 281 -4.28 14.59 18.06
N GLU A 282 -5.16 14.87 17.11
CA GLU A 282 -6.04 16.05 17.13
C GLU A 282 -7.04 15.98 18.32
N LYS A 283 -7.74 14.86 18.45
CA LYS A 283 -8.83 14.72 19.44
C LYS A 283 -8.33 14.52 20.88
N LEU A 284 -7.19 13.84 21.06
CA LEU A 284 -6.67 13.49 22.39
C LEU A 284 -5.50 14.37 22.83
N GLY A 285 -4.93 15.19 21.95
CA GLY A 285 -3.86 16.12 22.28
C GLY A 285 -2.64 15.44 22.93
N SER A 286 -2.27 15.93 24.13
CA SER A 286 -1.12 15.42 24.90
C SER A 286 -1.36 14.05 25.54
N ASP A 287 -2.61 13.58 25.62
CA ASP A 287 -2.97 12.27 26.15
C ASP A 287 -2.73 11.15 25.13
N PHE A 288 -2.66 11.47 23.82
CA PHE A 288 -2.35 10.51 22.78
C PHE A 288 -0.92 10.00 22.87
N ILE A 289 -0.76 8.67 22.68
CA ILE A 289 0.53 8.01 22.49
C ILE A 289 0.42 6.85 21.52
N ALA A 290 1.38 6.73 20.61
CA ALA A 290 1.58 5.53 19.79
C ALA A 290 2.61 4.62 20.49
N LEU A 291 2.24 3.38 20.72
CA LEU A 291 3.07 2.39 21.37
C LEU A 291 3.63 1.41 20.32
N PRO A 292 4.85 0.87 20.54
CA PRO A 292 5.38 -0.20 19.69
C PRO A 292 4.48 -1.45 19.74
N PRO A 293 4.53 -2.31 18.69
CA PRO A 293 3.79 -3.57 18.70
C PRO A 293 4.25 -4.46 19.86
N PRO A 294 3.37 -5.28 20.45
CA PRO A 294 3.76 -6.21 21.49
C PRO A 294 4.63 -7.35 20.90
N ASN A 295 5.58 -7.83 21.68
CA ASN A 295 6.28 -9.09 21.41
C ASN A 295 5.46 -10.25 22.01
N LEU A 296 4.81 -11.02 21.14
CA LEU A 296 3.89 -12.08 21.56
C LEU A 296 4.58 -13.45 21.70
N GLY A 297 5.92 -13.52 21.57
CA GLY A 297 6.66 -14.75 21.75
C GLY A 297 8.09 -14.70 21.23
N THR A 298 8.30 -14.45 19.95
CA THR A 298 9.64 -14.45 19.35
C THR A 298 10.21 -13.06 19.14
N LYS A 299 9.46 -12.20 18.45
CA LYS A 299 9.81 -10.82 18.16
C LYS A 299 8.53 -10.02 17.90
N ALA A 300 8.56 -8.72 18.16
CA ALA A 300 7.49 -7.82 17.76
C ALA A 300 7.53 -7.57 16.23
N TYR A 301 6.36 -7.56 15.58
CA TYR A 301 6.23 -7.27 14.14
C TYR A 301 5.03 -6.36 13.86
N ILE A 302 5.13 -5.61 12.77
CA ILE A 302 4.01 -4.91 12.12
C ILE A 302 4.00 -5.23 10.63
N GLY A 303 2.89 -5.00 9.94
CA GLY A 303 2.82 -5.08 8.49
C GLY A 303 3.72 -4.04 7.83
N GLY A 304 4.46 -4.46 6.80
CA GLY A 304 5.35 -3.59 6.02
C GLY A 304 4.91 -3.48 4.57
N GLY A 305 5.30 -2.38 3.93
CA GLY A 305 4.95 -2.02 2.57
C GLY A 305 3.57 -1.36 2.47
N SER A 306 3.41 -0.55 1.45
CA SER A 306 2.19 0.23 1.20
C SER A 306 1.90 0.30 -0.30
N TRP A 307 1.05 1.24 -0.72
CA TRP A 307 0.71 1.46 -2.11
C TRP A 307 1.89 2.02 -2.91
N GLN A 308 1.99 1.60 -4.18
CA GLN A 308 3.10 1.89 -5.08
C GLN A 308 2.59 2.19 -6.49
N TRP A 309 3.32 3.03 -7.22
CA TRP A 309 3.04 3.32 -8.62
C TRP A 309 3.70 2.31 -9.54
N ALA A 310 2.95 1.80 -10.51
CA ALA A 310 3.42 0.87 -11.53
C ALA A 310 3.04 1.34 -12.94
N VAL A 311 3.78 0.86 -13.93
CA VAL A 311 3.49 1.06 -15.36
C VAL A 311 2.99 -0.25 -15.96
N SER A 312 1.85 -0.22 -16.66
CA SER A 312 1.32 -1.42 -17.29
C SER A 312 2.14 -1.86 -18.51
N SER A 313 2.11 -3.17 -18.77
CA SER A 313 2.75 -3.74 -19.95
C SER A 313 2.10 -3.27 -21.26
N THR A 314 0.81 -2.98 -21.24
CA THR A 314 0.01 -2.54 -22.39
C THR A 314 0.07 -1.03 -22.63
N CYS A 315 0.73 -0.24 -21.76
CA CYS A 315 0.89 1.18 -21.99
C CYS A 315 1.64 1.47 -23.29
N ALA A 316 1.00 2.15 -24.21
CA ALA A 316 1.61 2.55 -25.48
C ALA A 316 2.75 3.56 -25.30
N ASN A 317 2.66 4.41 -24.27
CA ASN A 317 3.66 5.45 -24.00
C ASN A 317 4.32 5.30 -22.63
N LYS A 318 5.11 4.25 -22.45
CA LYS A 318 5.83 3.98 -21.19
C LYS A 318 6.80 5.09 -20.80
N ALA A 319 7.34 5.82 -21.79
CA ALA A 319 8.22 6.96 -21.52
C ALA A 319 7.49 8.07 -20.77
N GLY A 320 6.25 8.41 -21.19
CA GLY A 320 5.42 9.40 -20.51
C GLY A 320 5.01 8.95 -19.11
N ALA A 321 4.65 7.68 -18.94
CA ALA A 321 4.32 7.12 -17.65
C ALA A 321 5.52 7.18 -16.68
N ASN A 322 6.72 6.77 -17.12
CA ASN A 322 7.92 6.85 -16.29
C ASN A 322 8.34 8.30 -15.99
N ALA A 323 8.11 9.24 -16.92
CA ALA A 323 8.37 10.66 -16.69
C ALA A 323 7.48 11.21 -15.56
N TRP A 324 6.19 10.83 -15.54
CA TRP A 324 5.30 11.18 -14.44
C TRP A 324 5.76 10.57 -13.10
N LEU A 325 6.16 9.29 -13.10
CA LEU A 325 6.70 8.65 -11.89
C LEU A 325 7.90 9.40 -11.33
N GLN A 326 8.87 9.77 -12.18
CA GLN A 326 10.02 10.56 -11.74
C GLN A 326 9.62 11.93 -11.17
N PHE A 327 8.61 12.57 -11.77
CA PHE A 327 8.10 13.84 -11.30
C PHE A 327 7.39 13.69 -9.94
N ALA A 328 6.59 12.65 -9.76
CA ALA A 328 5.87 12.36 -8.51
C ALA A 328 6.83 12.02 -7.34
N LEU A 329 8.01 11.46 -7.63
CA LEU A 329 9.03 11.13 -6.63
C LEU A 329 9.89 12.32 -6.18
N GLN A 330 9.57 13.56 -6.55
CA GLN A 330 10.25 14.74 -6.03
C GLN A 330 9.99 14.90 -4.52
N THR A 331 11.01 15.30 -3.78
CA THR A 331 10.97 15.46 -2.31
C THR A 331 9.76 16.23 -1.82
N LYS A 332 9.36 17.31 -2.52
CA LYS A 332 8.21 18.15 -2.12
C LYS A 332 6.89 17.38 -2.09
N TYR A 333 6.68 16.46 -3.05
CA TYR A 333 5.45 15.64 -3.10
C TYR A 333 5.52 14.51 -2.08
N LEU A 334 6.67 13.84 -1.95
CA LEU A 334 6.86 12.78 -0.96
C LEU A 334 6.68 13.30 0.47
N ALA A 335 7.18 14.50 0.78
CA ALA A 335 6.94 15.14 2.08
C ALA A 335 5.47 15.52 2.27
N LYS A 336 4.81 16.03 1.21
CA LYS A 336 3.40 16.40 1.27
C LYS A 336 2.48 15.19 1.49
N PHE A 337 2.67 14.10 0.73
CA PHE A 337 1.94 12.85 0.98
C PHE A 337 2.12 12.35 2.43
N ALA A 338 3.35 12.45 2.95
CA ALA A 338 3.60 12.07 4.33
C ALA A 338 2.84 12.95 5.33
N ASP A 339 2.84 14.26 5.12
CA ASP A 339 2.22 15.22 6.04
C ASP A 339 0.70 15.16 6.00
N ASP A 340 0.09 15.15 4.82
CA ASP A 340 -1.35 15.23 4.63
C ASP A 340 -2.06 13.91 4.95
N LEU A 341 -1.39 12.77 4.71
CA LEU A 341 -1.96 11.44 4.96
C LEU A 341 -1.52 10.82 6.29
N PHE A 342 -0.64 11.51 7.01
CA PHE A 342 0.00 10.96 8.20
C PHE A 342 0.68 9.61 7.96
N ASN A 343 1.26 9.46 6.77
CA ASN A 343 2.03 8.30 6.34
C ASN A 343 3.53 8.61 6.30
N LEU A 344 4.37 7.58 6.26
CA LEU A 344 5.81 7.76 6.43
C LEU A 344 6.46 8.25 5.13
N PRO A 345 7.34 9.28 5.21
CA PRO A 345 8.18 9.67 4.07
C PRO A 345 9.19 8.56 3.74
N ILE A 346 9.48 8.38 2.46
CA ILE A 346 10.22 7.22 1.94
C ILE A 346 11.67 7.51 1.56
N THR A 347 12.13 8.74 1.75
CA THR A 347 13.52 9.17 1.56
C THR A 347 13.98 10.03 2.73
N ALA A 348 15.29 10.08 2.98
CA ALA A 348 15.87 10.92 4.01
C ALA A 348 15.56 12.41 3.78
N GLU A 349 15.58 12.85 2.52
CA GLU A 349 15.26 14.22 2.15
C GLU A 349 13.79 14.56 2.41
N ALA A 350 12.86 13.65 2.08
CA ALA A 350 11.44 13.83 2.37
C ALA A 350 11.18 13.83 3.87
N THR A 351 11.84 12.96 4.64
CA THR A 351 11.76 12.97 6.11
C THR A 351 12.21 14.31 6.70
N LYS A 352 13.33 14.85 6.21
CA LYS A 352 13.82 16.17 6.66
C LYS A 352 12.86 17.31 6.29
N ALA A 353 12.18 17.21 5.16
CA ALA A 353 11.24 18.21 4.66
C ALA A 353 9.83 18.10 5.27
N SER A 354 9.48 16.92 5.81
CA SER A 354 8.19 16.67 6.43
C SER A 354 8.02 17.46 7.72
N LYS A 355 6.86 18.11 7.88
CA LYS A 355 6.46 18.80 9.11
C LYS A 355 6.00 17.82 10.18
N THR A 356 5.40 16.71 9.75
CA THR A 356 4.82 15.68 10.63
C THR A 356 5.87 14.69 11.11
N PHE A 357 6.81 14.26 10.27
CA PHE A 357 7.78 13.20 10.58
C PHE A 357 9.23 13.68 10.61
N GLY A 358 9.46 14.99 10.62
CA GLY A 358 10.81 15.56 10.75
C GLY A 358 11.52 15.10 12.03
N PRO A 359 12.85 15.26 12.12
CA PRO A 359 13.68 14.66 13.19
C PRO A 359 13.26 15.03 14.62
N SER A 360 12.67 16.21 14.81
CA SER A 360 12.20 16.72 16.14
C SER A 360 10.70 16.45 16.38
N SER A 361 10.03 15.74 15.48
CA SER A 361 8.61 15.46 15.62
C SER A 361 8.32 14.43 16.71
N LYS A 362 7.25 14.65 17.47
CA LYS A 362 6.69 13.66 18.41
C LYS A 362 6.16 12.40 17.74
N TYR A 363 6.03 12.40 16.39
CA TYR A 363 5.58 11.26 15.59
C TYR A 363 6.72 10.51 14.91
N ALA A 364 7.97 10.92 15.13
CA ALA A 364 9.16 10.24 14.57
C ALA A 364 9.24 8.74 14.94
N ASP A 365 8.56 8.34 16.04
CA ASP A 365 8.53 6.94 16.46
C ASP A 365 7.84 6.01 15.47
N PHE A 366 6.87 6.49 14.68
CA PHE A 366 6.28 5.67 13.61
C PHE A 366 7.32 5.23 12.56
N ALA A 367 8.24 6.12 12.19
CA ALA A 367 9.33 5.77 11.29
C ALA A 367 10.28 4.73 11.92
N LYS A 368 10.54 4.84 13.23
CA LYS A 368 11.34 3.85 13.96
C LYS A 368 10.59 2.51 14.07
N PHE A 369 9.26 2.52 14.25
CA PHE A 369 8.45 1.29 14.25
C PHE A 369 8.55 0.58 12.90
N SER A 370 8.42 1.30 11.78
CA SER A 370 8.60 0.74 10.45
C SER A 370 10.00 0.15 10.30
N ALA A 371 11.04 0.91 10.64
CA ALA A 371 12.43 0.46 10.50
C ALA A 371 12.76 -0.78 11.35
N THR A 372 12.15 -0.93 12.55
CA THR A 372 12.51 -1.97 13.52
C THR A 372 11.63 -3.21 13.40
N PHE A 373 10.34 -3.04 13.14
CA PHE A 373 9.33 -4.09 13.29
C PHE A 373 8.64 -4.49 11.99
N ALA A 374 8.77 -3.69 10.90
CA ALA A 374 8.05 -3.99 9.67
C ALA A 374 8.52 -5.30 9.05
N LEU A 375 7.57 -6.17 8.76
CA LEU A 375 7.77 -7.37 7.98
C LEU A 375 6.93 -7.29 6.71
N ILE A 376 7.61 -7.21 5.57
CA ILE A 376 6.94 -7.14 4.27
C ILE A 376 6.20 -8.46 4.04
N ARG A 377 4.97 -8.36 3.54
CA ARG A 377 4.15 -9.52 3.16
C ARG A 377 4.87 -10.39 2.12
N PRO A 378 4.57 -11.70 2.02
CA PRO A 378 5.32 -12.60 1.13
C PRO A 378 5.39 -12.14 -0.32
N ALA A 379 6.60 -12.01 -0.86
CA ALA A 379 6.85 -11.61 -2.24
C ALA A 379 6.76 -12.82 -3.20
N THR A 380 5.55 -13.34 -3.41
CA THR A 380 5.27 -14.49 -4.27
C THR A 380 4.06 -14.23 -5.15
N PRO A 381 4.02 -14.77 -6.40
CA PRO A 381 2.82 -14.69 -7.23
C PRO A 381 1.58 -15.38 -6.62
N ALA A 382 1.76 -16.28 -5.65
CA ALA A 382 0.68 -16.92 -4.90
C ALA A 382 0.01 -15.98 -3.88
N TYR A 383 0.56 -14.80 -3.63
CA TYR A 383 0.12 -13.93 -2.55
C TYR A 383 -1.40 -13.62 -2.54
N PRO A 384 -2.07 -13.34 -3.67
CA PRO A 384 -3.52 -13.08 -3.65
C PRO A 384 -4.34 -14.24 -3.07
N VAL A 385 -3.93 -15.48 -3.33
CA VAL A 385 -4.57 -16.67 -2.74
C VAL A 385 -4.22 -16.78 -1.25
N ILE A 386 -2.97 -16.58 -0.89
CA ILE A 386 -2.50 -16.57 0.52
C ILE A 386 -3.31 -15.56 1.33
N ALA A 387 -3.45 -14.34 0.85
CA ALA A 387 -4.19 -13.27 1.50
C ALA A 387 -5.65 -13.66 1.72
N LYS A 388 -6.31 -14.17 0.67
CA LYS A 388 -7.73 -14.54 0.72
C LYS A 388 -8.02 -15.69 1.67
N VAL A 389 -7.22 -16.75 1.63
CA VAL A 389 -7.46 -17.91 2.53
C VAL A 389 -7.09 -17.60 3.96
N PHE A 390 -6.07 -16.76 4.21
CA PHE A 390 -5.73 -16.28 5.55
C PHE A 390 -6.85 -15.40 6.12
N GLU A 391 -7.42 -14.50 5.33
CA GLU A 391 -8.62 -13.74 5.72
C GLU A 391 -9.74 -14.67 6.15
N THR A 392 -10.07 -15.69 5.33
CA THR A 392 -11.12 -16.64 5.60
C THR A 392 -10.86 -17.41 6.91
N ALA A 393 -9.67 -18.02 7.05
CA ALA A 393 -9.30 -18.75 8.25
C ALA A 393 -9.34 -17.87 9.52
N THR A 394 -8.90 -16.62 9.40
CA THR A 394 -8.93 -15.67 10.53
C THR A 394 -10.36 -15.31 10.92
N LYS A 395 -11.26 -15.10 9.96
CA LYS A 395 -12.68 -14.87 10.22
C LYS A 395 -13.36 -16.09 10.88
N ASP A 396 -13.02 -17.29 10.46
CA ASP A 396 -13.50 -18.53 11.07
C ASP A 396 -13.04 -18.64 12.53
N ILE A 397 -11.75 -18.35 12.80
CA ILE A 397 -11.18 -18.31 14.14
C ILE A 397 -11.91 -17.28 15.02
N ILE A 398 -12.15 -16.05 14.53
CA ILE A 398 -12.91 -15.01 15.23
C ILE A 398 -14.31 -15.50 15.59
N ASN A 399 -14.92 -16.30 14.72
CA ASN A 399 -16.26 -16.85 14.91
C ASN A 399 -16.31 -18.18 15.66
N ARG A 400 -15.20 -18.55 16.29
CA ARG A 400 -15.05 -19.74 17.15
C ARG A 400 -15.07 -21.09 16.42
N ALA A 401 -14.68 -21.13 15.14
CA ALA A 401 -14.36 -22.37 14.47
C ALA A 401 -13.13 -23.04 15.10
N ASP A 402 -12.96 -24.33 14.83
CA ASP A 402 -11.76 -25.07 15.26
C ASP A 402 -10.51 -24.45 14.62
N VAL A 403 -9.56 -24.02 15.45
CA VAL A 403 -8.38 -23.29 15.01
C VAL A 403 -7.49 -24.14 14.11
N GLN A 404 -7.23 -25.41 14.50
CA GLN A 404 -6.36 -26.28 13.70
C GLN A 404 -6.98 -26.53 12.33
N LYS A 405 -8.26 -26.89 12.28
CA LYS A 405 -8.98 -27.17 11.01
C LYS A 405 -9.05 -25.95 10.10
N SER A 406 -9.25 -24.75 10.66
CA SER A 406 -9.26 -23.51 9.88
C SER A 406 -7.90 -23.25 9.23
N LEU A 407 -6.80 -23.44 9.97
CA LEU A 407 -5.45 -23.26 9.48
C LEU A 407 -5.03 -24.37 8.51
N ASP A 408 -5.41 -25.62 8.75
CA ASP A 408 -5.14 -26.75 7.83
C ASP A 408 -5.84 -26.50 6.47
N SER A 409 -7.11 -26.08 6.49
CA SER A 409 -7.82 -25.74 5.27
C SER A 409 -7.16 -24.61 4.48
N ALA A 410 -6.61 -23.60 5.18
CA ALA A 410 -5.85 -22.53 4.53
C ALA A 410 -4.57 -23.07 3.90
N VAL A 411 -3.83 -23.91 4.61
CA VAL A 411 -2.58 -24.56 4.13
C VAL A 411 -2.87 -25.40 2.89
N ASP A 412 -3.91 -26.24 2.93
CA ASP A 412 -4.30 -27.10 1.79
C ASP A 412 -4.58 -26.25 0.53
N GLN A 413 -5.32 -25.15 0.66
CA GLN A 413 -5.64 -24.27 -0.45
C GLN A 413 -4.39 -23.55 -1.00
N ILE A 414 -3.50 -23.08 -0.13
CA ILE A 414 -2.24 -22.45 -0.55
C ILE A 414 -1.35 -23.47 -1.26
N ASN A 415 -1.15 -24.64 -0.67
CA ASN A 415 -0.28 -25.68 -1.21
C ASN A 415 -0.83 -26.22 -2.54
N LYS A 416 -2.17 -26.35 -2.65
CA LYS A 416 -2.82 -26.71 -3.91
C LYS A 416 -2.55 -25.65 -4.97
N ASN A 417 -2.76 -24.37 -4.68
CA ASN A 417 -2.48 -23.29 -5.63
C ASN A 417 -1.01 -23.27 -6.08
N LEU A 418 -0.07 -23.42 -5.15
CA LEU A 418 1.34 -23.50 -5.47
C LEU A 418 1.67 -24.66 -6.43
N LYS A 419 1.09 -25.83 -6.18
CA LYS A 419 1.26 -27.04 -6.98
C LYS A 419 0.68 -26.89 -8.40
N ASP A 420 -0.57 -26.43 -8.47
CA ASP A 420 -1.29 -26.23 -9.73
C ASP A 420 -0.59 -25.22 -10.63
N ASN A 421 0.13 -24.25 -10.06
CA ASN A 421 0.88 -23.23 -10.76
C ASN A 421 2.40 -23.55 -10.83
N TYR A 422 2.80 -24.81 -10.66
CA TYR A 422 4.21 -25.24 -10.73
C TYR A 422 5.13 -24.37 -9.85
N TYR A 423 4.65 -23.98 -8.68
CA TYR A 423 5.35 -23.11 -7.72
C TYR A 423 5.77 -21.76 -8.32
N TYR A 424 5.09 -21.31 -9.38
CA TYR A 424 5.39 -20.08 -10.11
C TYR A 424 6.84 -20.00 -10.65
N VAL A 425 7.45 -21.14 -10.86
CA VAL A 425 8.75 -21.22 -11.54
C VAL A 425 8.50 -21.02 -13.05
N LYS A 426 9.11 -19.99 -13.65
CA LYS A 426 9.01 -19.81 -15.11
C LYS A 426 9.56 -21.04 -15.79
N LYS A 427 8.79 -21.69 -16.64
CA LYS A 427 9.33 -22.69 -17.58
C LYS A 427 10.36 -21.96 -18.43
N LYS A 428 11.59 -22.50 -18.45
CA LYS A 428 12.66 -22.03 -19.33
C LYS A 428 12.29 -22.23 -20.79
#